data_96f3556cf1148457da4024838237b828
#
_entry.id   96f3556cf1148457da4024838237b828
#
_cell.length_a   1.000
_cell.length_b   1.000
_cell.length_c   1.000
_cell.angle_alpha   90.00
_cell.angle_beta   90.00
_cell.angle_gamma   90.00
#
_symmetry.space_group_name_H-M   'P 1'
#
loop_
_entity.id
_entity.type
_entity.pdbx_description
1 polymer ?
#
loop_
_entity_poly.entity_id
_entity_poly.type
_entity_poly.pdbx_seq_one_letter_code
_entity_poly.pdbx_strand_id
1 'polypeptide(L)'
;MNKSVLIVCVNYNSYTELTEYLSSVDRSALACDNVKVDVIVADNSTEVKDVCISEYKNINIKVQKLDNLGYLPGAQSVINKVENITKYDYVVVSNVDIQMRDDFFGNLYKLTHDEDVAWLAPKIYSSDEDRDMNPKVLSRYSKSKLSMLYYMYKYPILYYLYTMTAYKRKKLQPQYDEMNIYAGHGSFIMLTRSFFESYKTINYLIFLFGEELFLAEEILKVGKKVRYAPSLVIHDKEHISTSKLKKKSFFKYNEESIKFILDNYYNE
;
A
#
# COMPACT_ATOMS: atom_id res chain seq x y z
N MET A 1 -3.21 22.20 14.80
CA MET A 1 -2.80 22.44 13.38
C MET A 1 -3.55 21.46 12.51
N ASN A 2 -4.01 21.87 11.34
CA ASN A 2 -4.66 20.97 10.41
C ASN A 2 -3.63 20.00 9.82
N LYS A 3 -4.01 18.73 9.65
CA LYS A 3 -3.18 17.73 8.95
C LYS A 3 -3.46 17.77 7.45
N SER A 4 -2.45 17.51 6.65
CA SER A 4 -2.53 17.46 5.18
C SER A 4 -2.18 16.07 4.66
N VAL A 5 -3.05 15.51 3.82
CA VAL A 5 -2.92 14.16 3.28
C VAL A 5 -2.95 14.22 1.76
N LEU A 6 -1.98 13.61 1.11
CA LEU A 6 -2.02 13.31 -0.31
C LEU A 6 -2.32 11.82 -0.48
N ILE A 7 -3.37 11.48 -1.20
CA ILE A 7 -3.66 10.10 -1.60
C ILE A 7 -3.34 9.95 -3.08
N VAL A 8 -2.51 8.97 -3.43
CA VAL A 8 -2.29 8.54 -4.80
C VAL A 8 -2.87 7.13 -4.93
N CYS A 9 -4.06 7.02 -5.49
CA CYS A 9 -4.69 5.73 -5.74
C CYS A 9 -4.44 5.27 -7.17
N VAL A 10 -4.09 3.98 -7.32
CA VAL A 10 -3.75 3.39 -8.62
C VAL A 10 -4.95 2.66 -9.19
N ASN A 11 -5.47 3.15 -10.31
CA ASN A 11 -6.58 2.51 -11.02
C ASN A 11 -6.07 1.73 -12.24
N TYR A 12 -6.62 0.53 -12.44
CA TYR A 12 -6.46 -0.23 -13.68
C TYR A 12 -7.77 -0.89 -14.09
N ASN A 13 -8.53 -0.26 -15.00
CA ASN A 13 -9.82 -0.71 -15.51
C ASN A 13 -10.89 -1.02 -14.42
N SER A 14 -10.78 -0.41 -13.23
CA SER A 14 -11.63 -0.66 -12.06
C SER A 14 -12.38 0.61 -11.64
N TYR A 15 -13.14 1.20 -12.56
CA TYR A 15 -13.79 2.51 -12.33
C TYR A 15 -14.96 2.46 -11.36
N THR A 16 -15.65 1.32 -11.23
CA THR A 16 -16.69 1.13 -10.22
C THR A 16 -16.09 1.17 -8.82
N GLU A 17 -15.04 0.39 -8.60
CA GLU A 17 -14.29 0.33 -7.35
C GLU A 17 -13.66 1.70 -7.03
N LEU A 18 -13.10 2.38 -8.04
CA LEU A 18 -12.56 3.73 -7.89
C LEU A 18 -13.64 4.72 -7.39
N THR A 19 -14.85 4.70 -7.97
CA THR A 19 -15.95 5.58 -7.55
C THR A 19 -16.35 5.29 -6.10
N GLU A 20 -16.45 4.03 -5.70
CA GLU A 20 -16.76 3.63 -4.33
C GLU A 20 -15.67 4.03 -3.35
N TYR A 21 -14.39 3.85 -3.74
CA TYR A 21 -13.24 4.27 -2.95
C TYR A 21 -13.25 5.78 -2.73
N LEU A 22 -13.35 6.58 -3.79
CA LEU A 22 -13.39 8.05 -3.70
C LEU A 22 -14.56 8.53 -2.83
N SER A 23 -15.73 7.89 -2.95
CA SER A 23 -16.89 8.19 -2.11
C SER A 23 -16.61 7.90 -0.62
N SER A 24 -15.88 6.83 -0.31
CA SER A 24 -15.50 6.52 1.07
C SER A 24 -14.50 7.52 1.64
N VAL A 25 -13.55 7.97 0.83
CA VAL A 25 -12.57 9.01 1.20
C VAL A 25 -13.27 10.34 1.44
N ASP A 26 -14.19 10.75 0.56
CA ASP A 26 -14.96 12.00 0.67
C ASP A 26 -15.83 12.02 1.94
N ARG A 27 -16.52 10.90 2.25
CA ARG A 27 -17.30 10.78 3.50
C ARG A 27 -16.42 10.87 4.75
N SER A 28 -15.27 10.21 4.74
CA SER A 28 -14.32 10.30 5.87
C SER A 28 -13.75 11.72 6.03
N ALA A 29 -13.50 12.43 4.92
CA ALA A 29 -13.05 13.82 4.95
C ALA A 29 -14.14 14.77 5.47
N LEU A 30 -15.41 14.55 5.08
CA LEU A 30 -16.55 15.32 5.60
C LEU A 30 -16.67 15.21 7.13
N ALA A 31 -16.30 14.07 7.70
CA ALA A 31 -16.39 13.84 9.14
C ALA A 31 -15.26 14.51 9.95
N CYS A 32 -14.31 15.23 9.31
CA CYS A 32 -13.15 15.81 9.99
C CYS A 32 -12.62 17.09 9.32
N ASP A 33 -13.08 18.25 9.77
CA ASP A 33 -12.68 19.57 9.25
C ASP A 33 -11.19 19.89 9.43
N ASN A 34 -10.49 19.16 10.29
CA ASN A 34 -9.08 19.39 10.61
C ASN A 34 -8.10 18.64 9.71
N VAL A 35 -8.58 17.96 8.66
CA VAL A 35 -7.76 17.24 7.70
C VAL A 35 -8.06 17.74 6.29
N LYS A 36 -7.03 18.19 5.57
CA LYS A 36 -7.12 18.53 4.16
C LYS A 36 -6.65 17.33 3.32
N VAL A 37 -7.48 16.90 2.37
CA VAL A 37 -7.21 15.73 1.54
C VAL A 37 -7.12 16.12 0.07
N ASP A 38 -5.96 15.89 -0.53
CA ASP A 38 -5.75 15.95 -1.97
C ASP A 38 -5.65 14.51 -2.51
N VAL A 39 -6.34 14.19 -3.60
CA VAL A 39 -6.33 12.87 -4.23
C VAL A 39 -5.82 12.98 -5.66
N ILE A 40 -4.87 12.13 -6.04
CA ILE A 40 -4.46 11.96 -7.42
C ILE A 40 -4.75 10.52 -7.83
N VAL A 41 -5.61 10.35 -8.82
CA VAL A 41 -5.86 9.06 -9.44
C VAL A 41 -4.76 8.81 -10.47
N ALA A 42 -3.86 7.87 -10.18
CA ALA A 42 -2.87 7.36 -11.13
C ALA A 42 -3.57 6.31 -12.02
N ASP A 43 -4.08 6.74 -13.14
CA ASP A 43 -4.91 5.88 -14.01
C ASP A 43 -4.05 5.15 -15.05
N ASN A 44 -3.76 3.90 -14.75
CA ASN A 44 -3.04 2.95 -15.60
C ASN A 44 -3.94 2.22 -16.62
N SER A 45 -5.22 2.60 -16.71
CA SER A 45 -6.23 1.87 -17.50
C SER A 45 -5.94 1.89 -19.00
N THR A 46 -6.20 0.77 -19.64
CA THR A 46 -6.17 0.64 -21.12
C THR A 46 -7.47 1.18 -21.73
N GLU A 47 -8.59 1.04 -21.03
CA GLU A 47 -9.87 1.60 -21.40
C GLU A 47 -10.19 2.76 -20.47
N VAL A 48 -9.95 3.98 -20.95
CA VAL A 48 -10.14 5.19 -20.15
C VAL A 48 -11.61 5.55 -20.10
N LYS A 49 -12.11 5.80 -18.89
CA LYS A 49 -13.46 6.34 -18.64
C LYS A 49 -13.34 7.65 -17.85
N ASP A 50 -14.29 8.53 -18.05
CA ASP A 50 -14.37 9.77 -17.28
C ASP A 50 -14.77 9.49 -15.84
N VAL A 51 -14.09 10.17 -14.91
CA VAL A 51 -14.42 10.17 -13.48
C VAL A 51 -15.16 11.48 -13.17
N CYS A 52 -16.38 11.39 -12.65
CA CYS A 52 -17.17 12.58 -12.29
C CYS A 52 -16.63 13.19 -10.98
N ILE A 53 -15.59 14.01 -11.07
CA ILE A 53 -14.91 14.60 -9.91
C ILE A 53 -15.73 15.69 -9.20
N SER A 54 -16.73 16.29 -9.86
CA SER A 54 -17.58 17.34 -9.30
C SER A 54 -18.54 16.85 -8.22
N GLU A 55 -18.72 15.55 -8.07
CA GLU A 55 -19.58 14.94 -7.04
C GLU A 55 -18.94 14.97 -5.65
N TYR A 56 -17.58 15.04 -5.58
CA TYR A 56 -16.82 15.02 -4.34
C TYR A 56 -16.53 16.44 -3.86
N LYS A 57 -16.98 16.79 -2.66
CA LYS A 57 -16.92 18.17 -2.14
C LYS A 57 -15.89 18.39 -1.05
N ASN A 58 -15.46 17.32 -0.41
CA ASN A 58 -14.59 17.39 0.78
C ASN A 58 -13.14 17.01 0.45
N ILE A 59 -12.87 16.61 -0.79
CA ILE A 59 -11.54 16.23 -1.28
C ILE A 59 -11.23 16.92 -2.62
N ASN A 60 -9.97 17.24 -2.86
CA ASN A 60 -9.51 17.78 -4.15
C ASN A 60 -9.01 16.66 -5.03
N ILE A 61 -9.64 16.39 -6.17
CA ILE A 61 -9.29 15.27 -7.04
C ILE A 61 -8.62 15.75 -8.32
N LYS A 62 -7.55 15.06 -8.70
CA LYS A 62 -6.93 15.13 -10.05
C LYS A 62 -6.82 13.72 -10.62
N VAL A 63 -7.11 13.56 -11.90
CA VAL A 63 -6.88 12.31 -12.61
C VAL A 63 -5.66 12.49 -13.51
N GLN A 64 -4.68 11.61 -13.36
CA GLN A 64 -3.51 11.58 -14.21
C GLN A 64 -3.46 10.26 -14.96
N LYS A 65 -3.69 10.32 -16.26
CA LYS A 65 -3.55 9.17 -17.14
C LYS A 65 -2.07 8.80 -17.29
N LEU A 66 -1.80 7.51 -17.21
CA LEU A 66 -0.48 6.93 -17.33
C LEU A 66 -0.52 5.78 -18.36
N ASP A 67 0.62 5.45 -18.92
CA ASP A 67 0.84 4.11 -19.47
C ASP A 67 0.84 3.13 -18.29
N ASN A 68 0.43 1.88 -18.53
CA ASN A 68 0.38 0.89 -17.45
C ASN A 68 1.78 0.58 -16.91
N LEU A 69 2.19 1.34 -15.90
CA LEU A 69 3.50 1.23 -15.26
C LEU A 69 3.53 0.19 -14.12
N GLY A 70 2.40 -0.40 -13.78
CA GLY A 70 2.24 -1.26 -12.60
C GLY A 70 1.78 -0.48 -11.36
N TYR A 71 1.86 -1.11 -10.18
CA TYR A 71 1.28 -0.54 -8.97
C TYR A 71 2.15 0.58 -8.37
N LEU A 72 3.21 0.24 -7.62
CA LEU A 72 4.06 1.27 -7.02
C LEU A 72 4.79 2.14 -8.07
N PRO A 73 5.27 1.61 -9.20
CA PRO A 73 5.83 2.46 -10.27
C PRO A 73 4.82 3.47 -10.83
N GLY A 74 3.54 3.10 -10.94
CA GLY A 74 2.47 4.04 -11.32
C GLY A 74 2.30 5.16 -10.31
N ALA A 75 2.16 4.81 -9.02
CA ALA A 75 2.05 5.79 -7.95
C ALA A 75 3.28 6.70 -7.84
N GLN A 76 4.48 6.15 -7.86
CA GLN A 76 5.73 6.93 -7.74
C GLN A 76 5.92 7.90 -8.91
N SER A 77 5.47 7.56 -10.12
CA SER A 77 5.56 8.45 -11.29
C SER A 77 4.77 9.76 -11.09
N VAL A 78 3.76 9.71 -10.23
CA VAL A 78 2.95 10.85 -9.81
C VAL A 78 3.56 11.54 -8.60
N ILE A 79 3.88 10.78 -7.55
CA ILE A 79 4.45 11.30 -6.29
C ILE A 79 5.74 12.08 -6.56
N ASN A 80 6.64 11.55 -7.37
CA ASN A 80 7.94 12.16 -7.66
C ASN A 80 7.85 13.48 -8.46
N LYS A 81 6.67 13.81 -9.00
CA LYS A 81 6.38 15.09 -9.67
C LYS A 81 5.73 16.13 -8.76
N VAL A 82 5.39 15.74 -7.52
CA VAL A 82 4.77 16.67 -6.59
C VAL A 82 5.82 17.63 -6.05
N GLU A 83 5.67 18.92 -6.38
CA GLU A 83 6.51 19.96 -5.82
C GLU A 83 6.32 20.04 -4.29
N ASN A 84 7.44 20.07 -3.57
CA ASN A 84 7.44 20.15 -2.10
C ASN A 84 6.55 19.09 -1.44
N ILE A 85 6.86 17.81 -1.67
CA ILE A 85 6.10 16.67 -1.13
C ILE A 85 6.02 16.70 0.41
N THR A 86 7.00 17.28 1.09
CA THR A 86 7.06 17.42 2.54
C THR A 86 6.05 18.42 3.11
N LYS A 87 5.29 19.14 2.25
CA LYS A 87 4.13 19.93 2.71
C LYS A 87 3.00 19.05 3.26
N TYR A 88 2.94 17.80 2.81
CA TYR A 88 1.97 16.81 3.32
C TYR A 88 2.50 16.14 4.58
N ASP A 89 1.64 15.97 5.56
CA ASP A 89 1.94 15.19 6.77
C ASP A 89 1.97 13.69 6.45
N TYR A 90 1.11 13.28 5.51
CA TYR A 90 1.01 11.90 5.04
C TYR A 90 0.85 11.84 3.52
N VAL A 91 1.53 10.88 2.91
CA VAL A 91 1.36 10.51 1.50
C VAL A 91 0.94 9.04 1.44
N VAL A 92 -0.22 8.80 0.87
CA VAL A 92 -0.81 7.46 0.78
C VAL A 92 -0.67 6.93 -0.63
N VAL A 93 -0.24 5.68 -0.77
CA VAL A 93 -0.40 4.89 -1.99
C VAL A 93 -1.45 3.83 -1.71
N SER A 94 -2.48 3.74 -2.54
CA SER A 94 -3.57 2.81 -2.31
C SER A 94 -4.08 2.13 -3.58
N ASN A 95 -4.62 0.93 -3.41
CA ASN A 95 -5.54 0.32 -4.37
C ASN A 95 -6.86 1.09 -4.39
N VAL A 96 -7.73 0.76 -5.35
CA VAL A 96 -9.11 1.30 -5.46
C VAL A 96 -10.18 0.30 -5.02
N ASP A 97 -9.84 -0.97 -4.80
CA ASP A 97 -10.73 -2.04 -4.33
C ASP A 97 -10.85 -2.13 -2.80
N ILE A 98 -10.59 -1.03 -2.12
CA ILE A 98 -10.68 -0.87 -0.67
C ILE A 98 -11.68 0.23 -0.30
N GLN A 99 -12.09 0.29 0.96
CA GLN A 99 -12.95 1.35 1.49
C GLN A 99 -12.39 1.91 2.79
N MET A 100 -12.34 3.23 2.85
CA MET A 100 -11.98 3.96 4.07
C MET A 100 -13.19 4.04 5.01
N ARG A 101 -12.98 3.77 6.29
CA ARG A 101 -14.03 3.95 7.31
C ARG A 101 -14.29 5.43 7.55
N ASP A 102 -15.53 5.81 7.82
CA ASP A 102 -15.94 7.22 7.92
C ASP A 102 -15.19 7.98 9.03
N ASP A 103 -14.76 7.31 10.10
CA ASP A 103 -13.99 7.91 11.20
C ASP A 103 -12.46 7.92 10.99
N PHE A 104 -11.96 7.47 9.81
CA PHE A 104 -10.54 7.31 9.54
C PHE A 104 -9.74 8.61 9.77
N PHE A 105 -10.15 9.71 9.16
CA PHE A 105 -9.45 10.99 9.31
C PHE A 105 -9.62 11.59 10.70
N GLY A 106 -10.76 11.36 11.37
CA GLY A 106 -10.95 11.74 12.77
C GLY A 106 -9.98 11.03 13.70
N ASN A 107 -9.75 9.73 13.47
CA ASN A 107 -8.77 8.95 14.22
C ASN A 107 -7.33 9.34 13.83
N LEU A 108 -7.06 9.57 12.54
CA LEU A 108 -5.76 10.08 12.08
C LEU A 108 -5.40 11.43 12.70
N TYR A 109 -6.37 12.33 12.83
CA TYR A 109 -6.16 13.64 13.47
C TYR A 109 -5.72 13.50 14.93
N LYS A 110 -6.32 12.56 15.66
CA LYS A 110 -6.01 12.29 17.07
C LYS A 110 -4.72 11.48 17.27
N LEU A 111 -4.31 10.74 16.25
CA LEU A 111 -3.13 9.88 16.32
C LEU A 111 -1.86 10.72 16.44
N THR A 112 -1.04 10.37 17.41
CA THR A 112 0.33 10.87 17.57
C THR A 112 1.31 9.72 17.35
N HIS A 113 2.45 10.01 16.78
CA HIS A 113 3.52 9.04 16.59
C HIS A 113 4.89 9.72 16.72
N ASP A 114 5.91 8.92 16.98
CA ASP A 114 7.28 9.38 17.08
C ASP A 114 7.78 9.89 15.71
N GLU A 115 8.72 10.83 15.72
CA GLU A 115 9.29 11.43 14.50
C GLU A 115 10.05 10.43 13.62
N ASP A 116 10.51 9.32 14.19
CA ASP A 116 11.19 8.24 13.47
C ASP A 116 10.24 7.25 12.79
N VAL A 117 8.91 7.40 12.94
CA VAL A 117 7.93 6.61 12.20
C VAL A 117 7.80 7.16 10.78
N ALA A 118 8.20 6.34 9.80
CA ALA A 118 8.16 6.69 8.38
C ALA A 118 6.96 6.09 7.63
N TRP A 119 6.35 5.04 8.18
CA TRP A 119 5.16 4.40 7.61
C TRP A 119 4.19 4.01 8.72
N LEU A 120 2.95 4.48 8.62
CA LEU A 120 1.81 4.02 9.43
C LEU A 120 1.03 2.97 8.65
N ALA A 121 0.95 1.76 9.19
CA ALA A 121 0.20 0.65 8.61
C ALA A 121 -1.16 0.54 9.32
N PRO A 122 -2.30 0.86 8.69
CA PRO A 122 -3.61 0.79 9.29
C PRO A 122 -4.06 -0.67 9.45
N LYS A 123 -5.10 -0.90 10.23
CA LYS A 123 -5.88 -2.13 10.16
C LYS A 123 -6.54 -2.24 8.80
N ILE A 124 -6.32 -3.35 8.11
CA ILE A 124 -6.96 -3.66 6.82
C ILE A 124 -7.78 -4.92 7.01
N TYR A 125 -9.07 -4.74 7.24
CA TYR A 125 -9.99 -5.85 7.47
C TYR A 125 -10.48 -6.41 6.14
N SER A 126 -10.16 -7.67 5.87
CA SER A 126 -10.70 -8.44 4.74
C SER A 126 -11.93 -9.20 5.19
N SER A 127 -13.07 -8.92 4.54
CA SER A 127 -14.34 -9.62 4.80
C SER A 127 -14.28 -11.07 4.34
N ASP A 128 -13.55 -11.38 3.28
CA ASP A 128 -13.41 -12.73 2.72
C ASP A 128 -12.59 -13.66 3.60
N GLU A 129 -11.49 -13.12 4.16
CA GLU A 129 -10.61 -13.89 5.03
C GLU A 129 -11.01 -13.76 6.52
N ASP A 130 -12.01 -12.94 6.83
CA ASP A 130 -12.47 -12.60 8.19
C ASP A 130 -11.29 -12.31 9.14
N ARG A 131 -10.39 -11.44 8.69
CA ARG A 131 -9.20 -11.09 9.46
C ARG A 131 -8.61 -9.74 9.06
N ASP A 132 -7.76 -9.23 9.96
CA ASP A 132 -6.87 -8.14 9.64
C ASP A 132 -5.70 -8.63 8.77
N MET A 133 -5.41 -7.93 7.69
CA MET A 133 -4.29 -8.21 6.79
C MET A 133 -2.98 -7.63 7.32
N ASN A 134 -3.04 -6.74 8.30
CA ASN A 134 -1.91 -6.19 9.02
C ASN A 134 -1.82 -6.77 10.45
N PRO A 135 -0.61 -6.91 11.03
CA PRO A 135 0.70 -6.73 10.42
C PRO A 135 1.00 -7.72 9.28
N LYS A 136 1.47 -7.23 8.13
CA LYS A 136 1.82 -8.10 6.99
C LYS A 136 3.08 -8.91 7.27
N VAL A 137 4.12 -8.24 7.76
CA VAL A 137 5.40 -8.85 8.15
C VAL A 137 5.85 -8.26 9.48
N LEU A 138 5.96 -9.11 10.50
CA LEU A 138 6.34 -8.68 11.86
C LEU A 138 7.84 -8.37 11.98
N SER A 139 8.69 -9.17 11.33
CA SER A 139 10.15 -9.05 11.41
C SER A 139 10.79 -9.24 10.05
N ARG A 140 11.96 -8.60 9.84
CA ARG A 140 12.75 -8.72 8.62
C ARG A 140 13.01 -10.19 8.26
N TYR A 141 12.79 -10.54 7.01
CA TYR A 141 13.07 -11.89 6.55
C TYR A 141 14.57 -12.17 6.52
N SER A 142 14.97 -13.40 6.84
CA SER A 142 16.34 -13.84 6.61
C SER A 142 16.61 -14.02 5.11
N LYS A 143 17.89 -13.89 4.71
CA LYS A 143 18.33 -14.19 3.34
C LYS A 143 17.88 -15.58 2.88
N SER A 144 18.01 -16.59 3.76
CA SER A 144 17.57 -17.96 3.47
C SER A 144 16.07 -18.06 3.18
N LYS A 145 15.23 -17.35 3.95
CA LYS A 145 13.78 -17.32 3.69
C LYS A 145 13.43 -16.67 2.37
N LEU A 146 14.05 -15.53 2.03
CA LEU A 146 13.84 -14.88 0.75
C LEU A 146 14.35 -15.73 -0.42
N SER A 147 15.50 -16.38 -0.27
CA SER A 147 16.03 -17.31 -1.27
C SER A 147 15.08 -18.49 -1.50
N MET A 148 14.49 -19.03 -0.43
CA MET A 148 13.47 -20.09 -0.56
C MET A 148 12.25 -19.57 -1.34
N LEU A 149 11.72 -18.37 -1.02
CA LEU A 149 10.60 -17.78 -1.74
C LEU A 149 10.95 -17.53 -3.21
N TYR A 150 12.15 -17.02 -3.51
CA TYR A 150 12.64 -16.85 -4.87
C TYR A 150 12.57 -18.13 -5.67
N TYR A 151 13.12 -19.23 -5.15
CA TYR A 151 13.09 -20.52 -5.84
C TYR A 151 11.68 -21.11 -5.97
N MET A 152 10.80 -20.87 -5.00
CA MET A 152 9.39 -21.27 -5.09
C MET A 152 8.67 -20.54 -6.22
N TYR A 153 8.91 -19.25 -6.43
CA TYR A 153 8.31 -18.51 -7.54
C TYR A 153 8.97 -18.82 -8.88
N LYS A 154 10.28 -19.03 -8.89
CA LYS A 154 11.02 -19.41 -10.09
C LYS A 154 10.64 -20.81 -10.60
N TYR A 155 10.35 -21.73 -9.71
CA TYR A 155 9.95 -23.10 -10.02
C TYR A 155 8.56 -23.40 -9.44
N PRO A 156 7.47 -23.11 -10.16
CA PRO A 156 6.10 -23.22 -9.66
C PRO A 156 5.73 -24.54 -9.00
N ILE A 157 6.37 -25.64 -9.42
CA ILE A 157 6.17 -26.96 -8.82
C ILE A 157 6.54 -26.96 -7.33
N LEU A 158 7.59 -26.25 -6.93
CA LEU A 158 7.99 -26.13 -5.52
C LEU A 158 6.95 -25.38 -4.72
N TYR A 159 6.34 -24.33 -5.30
CA TYR A 159 5.25 -23.59 -4.68
C TYR A 159 4.05 -24.49 -4.43
N TYR A 160 3.63 -25.29 -5.42
CA TYR A 160 2.50 -26.22 -5.27
C TYR A 160 2.78 -27.30 -4.24
N LEU A 161 3.97 -27.89 -4.24
CA LEU A 161 4.36 -28.88 -3.23
C LEU A 161 4.33 -28.27 -1.82
N TYR A 162 4.85 -27.04 -1.65
CA TYR A 162 4.80 -26.33 -0.39
C TYR A 162 3.35 -26.07 0.07
N THR A 163 2.48 -25.60 -0.82
CA THR A 163 1.08 -25.33 -0.48
C THR A 163 0.31 -26.60 -0.12
N MET A 164 0.64 -27.74 -0.72
CA MET A 164 0.02 -29.02 -0.40
C MET A 164 0.49 -29.62 0.93
N THR A 165 1.75 -29.39 1.31
CA THR A 165 2.38 -30.09 2.43
C THR A 165 2.56 -29.22 3.67
N ALA A 166 3.06 -28.02 3.52
CA ALA A 166 3.48 -27.13 4.61
C ALA A 166 2.50 -25.96 4.85
N TYR A 167 1.66 -25.64 3.86
CA TYR A 167 0.65 -24.57 4.00
C TYR A 167 -0.53 -25.08 4.84
N LYS A 168 -0.33 -25.10 6.15
CA LYS A 168 -1.48 -25.20 7.06
C LYS A 168 -2.24 -23.90 6.99
N ARG A 169 -3.60 -23.97 6.85
CA ARG A 169 -4.47 -22.78 6.97
C ARG A 169 -3.97 -21.93 8.14
N LYS A 170 -3.66 -20.67 7.85
CA LYS A 170 -3.27 -19.72 8.90
C LYS A 170 -4.34 -19.76 9.97
N LYS A 171 -3.96 -20.11 11.19
CA LYS A 171 -4.83 -19.94 12.36
C LYS A 171 -5.24 -18.46 12.40
N LEU A 172 -6.42 -18.20 12.99
CA LEU A 172 -6.85 -16.84 13.34
C LEU A 172 -5.64 -16.03 13.83
N GLN A 173 -5.35 -14.93 13.16
CA GLN A 173 -4.25 -14.08 13.60
C GLN A 173 -4.66 -13.47 14.96
N PRO A 174 -3.74 -13.40 15.94
CA PRO A 174 -4.02 -12.66 17.16
C PRO A 174 -4.33 -11.20 16.80
N GLN A 175 -5.21 -10.57 17.57
CA GLN A 175 -5.35 -9.13 17.50
C GLN A 175 -4.06 -8.53 18.07
N TYR A 176 -3.50 -7.60 17.32
CA TYR A 176 -2.31 -6.84 17.74
C TYR A 176 -2.72 -5.45 18.19
N ASP A 177 -2.12 -4.99 19.26
CA ASP A 177 -2.13 -3.59 19.65
C ASP A 177 -1.18 -2.78 18.77
N GLU A 178 -1.16 -1.47 18.93
CA GLU A 178 -0.20 -0.60 18.26
C GLU A 178 1.24 -1.03 18.56
N MET A 179 2.02 -1.29 17.52
CA MET A 179 3.39 -1.80 17.67
C MET A 179 4.26 -1.49 16.44
N ASN A 180 5.57 -1.55 16.62
CA ASN A 180 6.49 -1.54 15.47
C ASN A 180 6.46 -2.88 14.77
N ILE A 181 6.44 -2.83 13.44
CA ILE A 181 6.45 -4.00 12.56
C ILE A 181 7.52 -3.81 11.49
N TYR A 182 7.82 -4.85 10.73
CA TYR A 182 8.76 -4.70 9.62
C TYR A 182 8.11 -4.11 8.39
N ALA A 183 6.95 -4.62 7.96
CA ALA A 183 6.23 -4.11 6.80
C ALA A 183 4.71 -4.22 6.96
N GLY A 184 3.99 -3.18 6.53
CA GLY A 184 2.55 -3.18 6.35
C GLY A 184 2.12 -3.82 5.03
N HIS A 185 0.82 -3.92 4.79
CA HIS A 185 0.23 -4.46 3.57
C HIS A 185 0.24 -3.41 2.44
N GLY A 186 0.56 -3.84 1.22
CA GLY A 186 0.73 -2.98 0.05
C GLY A 186 -0.55 -2.31 -0.46
N SER A 187 -1.74 -2.84 -0.17
CA SER A 187 -2.99 -2.25 -0.67
C SER A 187 -3.26 -0.84 -0.13
N PHE A 188 -2.69 -0.49 1.03
CA PHE A 188 -2.76 0.85 1.60
C PHE A 188 -1.48 1.18 2.38
N ILE A 189 -0.61 1.96 1.76
CA ILE A 189 0.69 2.36 2.29
C ILE A 189 0.61 3.84 2.67
N MET A 190 0.71 4.18 3.96
CA MET A 190 0.67 5.57 4.41
C MET A 190 2.04 6.00 4.93
N LEU A 191 2.81 6.67 4.06
CA LEU A 191 4.11 7.22 4.38
C LEU A 191 3.94 8.57 5.10
N THR A 192 4.69 8.78 6.16
CA THR A 192 4.70 10.06 6.89
C THR A 192 5.63 11.07 6.21
N ARG A 193 5.55 12.34 6.61
CA ARG A 193 6.51 13.37 6.19
C ARG A 193 7.96 12.92 6.44
N SER A 194 8.20 12.23 7.54
CA SER A 194 9.52 11.73 7.94
C SER A 194 10.17 10.83 6.87
N PHE A 195 9.39 10.05 6.11
CA PHE A 195 9.91 9.30 4.97
C PHE A 195 10.49 10.24 3.91
N PHE A 196 9.75 11.28 3.53
CA PHE A 196 10.14 12.21 2.45
C PHE A 196 11.21 13.23 2.87
N GLU A 197 11.47 13.38 4.16
CA GLU A 197 12.66 14.09 4.66
C GLU A 197 13.95 13.31 4.40
N SER A 198 13.86 11.96 4.34
CA SER A 198 15.00 11.09 4.01
C SER A 198 15.11 10.80 2.51
N TYR A 199 13.96 10.71 1.82
CA TYR A 199 13.88 10.34 0.41
C TYR A 199 13.07 11.36 -0.39
N LYS A 200 13.74 12.07 -1.31
CA LYS A 200 13.06 13.01 -2.20
C LYS A 200 12.15 12.32 -3.23
N THR A 201 12.48 11.07 -3.56
CA THR A 201 11.79 10.28 -4.58
C THR A 201 11.68 8.82 -4.15
N ILE A 202 10.65 8.14 -4.64
CA ILE A 202 10.53 6.69 -4.57
C ILE A 202 11.07 6.14 -5.90
N ASN A 203 11.87 5.08 -5.85
CA ASN A 203 12.46 4.49 -7.06
C ASN A 203 12.38 2.95 -7.02
N TYR A 204 11.19 2.42 -7.24
CA TYR A 204 10.91 0.99 -7.34
C TYR A 204 10.68 0.61 -8.79
N LEU A 205 11.37 -0.43 -9.27
CA LEU A 205 11.41 -0.76 -10.70
C LEU A 205 10.53 -1.97 -11.08
N ILE A 206 9.98 -2.68 -10.09
CA ILE A 206 9.21 -3.90 -10.35
C ILE A 206 7.74 -3.55 -10.58
N PHE A 207 7.19 -4.10 -11.64
CA PHE A 207 5.84 -3.80 -12.11
C PHE A 207 4.75 -4.07 -11.06
N LEU A 208 4.86 -5.21 -10.33
CA LEU A 208 3.86 -5.64 -9.36
C LEU A 208 4.51 -6.51 -8.28
N PHE A 209 4.00 -6.43 -7.04
CA PHE A 209 4.47 -7.11 -5.84
C PHE A 209 5.83 -6.63 -5.30
N GLY A 210 6.05 -6.86 -4.01
CA GLY A 210 7.30 -6.60 -3.30
C GLY A 210 7.48 -5.17 -2.83
N GLU A 211 6.54 -4.27 -3.10
CA GLU A 211 6.55 -2.89 -2.64
C GLU A 211 6.66 -2.77 -1.12
N GLU A 212 6.04 -3.70 -0.39
CA GLU A 212 6.08 -3.71 1.07
C GLU A 212 7.50 -3.96 1.58
N LEU A 213 8.20 -4.94 0.98
CA LEU A 213 9.56 -5.26 1.38
C LEU A 213 10.54 -4.17 0.94
N PHE A 214 10.35 -3.60 -0.26
CA PHE A 214 11.15 -2.50 -0.75
C PHE A 214 11.09 -1.28 0.19
N LEU A 215 9.88 -0.82 0.49
CA LEU A 215 9.70 0.35 1.36
C LEU A 215 10.20 0.08 2.78
N ALA A 216 9.98 -1.14 3.31
CA ALA A 216 10.50 -1.53 4.62
C ALA A 216 12.03 -1.50 4.66
N GLU A 217 12.71 -2.00 3.63
CA GLU A 217 14.19 -1.96 3.54
C GLU A 217 14.70 -0.52 3.41
N GLU A 218 14.05 0.32 2.62
CA GLU A 218 14.43 1.74 2.52
C GLU A 218 14.26 2.46 3.87
N ILE A 219 13.15 2.20 4.58
CA ILE A 219 12.90 2.76 5.91
C ILE A 219 13.95 2.29 6.92
N LEU A 220 14.29 1.00 6.88
CA LEU A 220 15.30 0.41 7.76
C LEU A 220 16.68 1.01 7.51
N LYS A 221 17.09 1.25 6.26
CA LYS A 221 18.38 1.86 5.90
C LYS A 221 18.62 3.21 6.55
N VAL A 222 17.56 3.99 6.77
CA VAL A 222 17.66 5.32 7.39
C VAL A 222 17.33 5.31 8.88
N GLY A 223 17.26 4.12 9.50
CA GLY A 223 17.03 3.96 10.94
C GLY A 223 15.61 4.35 11.39
N LYS A 224 14.65 4.41 10.46
CA LYS A 224 13.27 4.73 10.75
C LYS A 224 12.41 3.46 10.92
N LYS A 225 11.13 3.64 11.28
CA LYS A 225 10.23 2.58 11.71
C LYS A 225 8.96 2.53 10.88
N VAL A 226 8.38 1.34 10.83
CA VAL A 226 6.99 1.11 10.40
C VAL A 226 6.16 0.83 11.65
N ARG A 227 5.05 1.57 11.83
CA ARG A 227 4.17 1.43 12.98
C ARG A 227 2.81 0.90 12.52
N TYR A 228 2.35 -0.21 13.11
CA TYR A 228 0.98 -0.66 12.98
C TYR A 228 0.06 0.21 13.83
N ALA A 229 -0.98 0.78 13.23
CA ALA A 229 -1.91 1.72 13.83
C ALA A 229 -3.36 1.20 13.69
N PRO A 230 -3.82 0.29 14.55
CA PRO A 230 -5.13 -0.38 14.44
C PRO A 230 -6.34 0.55 14.63
N SER A 231 -6.14 1.75 15.15
CA SER A 231 -7.19 2.77 15.23
C SER A 231 -7.61 3.32 13.86
N LEU A 232 -6.73 3.22 12.86
CA LEU A 232 -7.01 3.55 11.47
C LEU A 232 -7.53 2.30 10.77
N VAL A 233 -8.74 2.36 10.22
CA VAL A 233 -9.40 1.16 9.65
C VAL A 233 -9.74 1.35 8.19
N ILE A 234 -9.30 0.38 7.38
CA ILE A 234 -9.63 0.20 5.97
C ILE A 234 -10.34 -1.14 5.82
N HIS A 235 -11.37 -1.19 5.01
CA HIS A 235 -12.04 -2.42 4.60
C HIS A 235 -11.55 -2.81 3.22
N ASP A 236 -11.05 -4.04 3.08
CA ASP A 236 -10.69 -4.64 1.81
C ASP A 236 -11.92 -5.37 1.26
N LYS A 237 -12.38 -4.94 0.09
CA LYS A 237 -13.47 -5.58 -0.64
C LYS A 237 -12.85 -6.48 -1.69
N GLU A 238 -12.73 -7.77 -1.42
CA GLU A 238 -12.33 -8.80 -2.39
C GLU A 238 -11.12 -8.43 -3.27
N HIS A 239 -10.15 -9.31 -3.40
CA HIS A 239 -8.95 -9.14 -4.24
C HIS A 239 -9.26 -9.07 -5.75
N ILE A 240 -10.08 -8.11 -6.19
CA ILE A 240 -10.53 -7.98 -7.57
C ILE A 240 -9.37 -7.67 -8.51
N SER A 241 -8.43 -6.84 -8.07
CA SER A 241 -7.31 -6.38 -8.88
C SER A 241 -6.29 -7.47 -9.19
N THR A 242 -6.02 -8.38 -8.26
CA THR A 242 -5.02 -9.45 -8.43
C THR A 242 -5.62 -10.79 -8.86
N SER A 243 -6.92 -11.03 -8.62
CA SER A 243 -7.60 -12.28 -9.00
C SER A 243 -7.64 -12.52 -10.51
N LYS A 244 -7.64 -11.44 -11.30
CA LYS A 244 -7.61 -11.49 -12.78
C LYS A 244 -6.22 -11.76 -13.36
N LEU A 245 -5.17 -11.80 -12.52
CA LEU A 245 -3.82 -12.00 -13.00
C LEU A 245 -3.58 -13.45 -13.47
N LYS A 246 -3.06 -13.62 -14.68
CA LYS A 246 -2.71 -14.95 -15.19
C LYS A 246 -1.64 -15.58 -14.29
N LYS A 247 -1.78 -16.89 -13.98
CA LYS A 247 -0.83 -17.64 -13.13
C LYS A 247 0.64 -17.43 -13.51
N LYS A 248 0.94 -17.44 -14.82
CA LYS A 248 2.31 -17.20 -15.33
C LYS A 248 2.84 -15.82 -14.92
N SER A 249 2.02 -14.78 -15.01
CA SER A 249 2.40 -13.41 -14.62
C SER A 249 2.56 -13.29 -13.10
N PHE A 250 1.71 -13.97 -12.32
CA PHE A 250 1.85 -14.04 -10.87
C PHE A 250 3.22 -14.57 -10.44
N PHE A 251 3.64 -15.72 -10.99
CA PHE A 251 4.95 -16.29 -10.66
C PHE A 251 6.10 -15.40 -11.11
N LYS A 252 6.02 -14.87 -12.35
CA LYS A 252 7.03 -13.98 -12.91
C LYS A 252 7.27 -12.74 -12.05
N TYR A 253 6.20 -12.01 -11.72
CA TYR A 253 6.35 -10.75 -10.97
C TYR A 253 6.80 -10.99 -9.53
N ASN A 254 6.36 -12.06 -8.87
CA ASN A 254 6.87 -12.42 -7.56
C ASN A 254 8.34 -12.85 -7.61
N GLU A 255 8.77 -13.61 -8.62
CA GLU A 255 10.18 -13.96 -8.84
C GLU A 255 11.02 -12.68 -9.00
N GLU A 256 10.61 -11.77 -9.89
CA GLU A 256 11.31 -10.51 -10.15
C GLU A 256 11.41 -9.66 -8.89
N SER A 257 10.33 -9.53 -8.13
CA SER A 257 10.29 -8.72 -6.91
C SER A 257 11.22 -9.27 -5.83
N ILE A 258 11.16 -10.58 -5.54
CA ILE A 258 12.04 -11.19 -4.52
C ILE A 258 13.50 -11.14 -4.97
N LYS A 259 13.77 -11.36 -6.27
CA LYS A 259 15.12 -11.22 -6.81
C LYS A 259 15.65 -9.80 -6.62
N PHE A 260 14.85 -8.78 -6.93
CA PHE A 260 15.21 -7.38 -6.73
C PHE A 260 15.56 -7.10 -5.25
N ILE A 261 14.75 -7.59 -4.31
CA ILE A 261 15.02 -7.42 -2.88
C ILE A 261 16.33 -8.11 -2.46
N LEU A 262 16.55 -9.34 -2.91
CA LEU A 262 17.79 -10.09 -2.62
C LEU A 262 19.02 -9.35 -3.16
N ASP A 263 18.96 -8.89 -4.41
CA ASP A 263 20.10 -8.26 -5.09
C ASP A 263 20.44 -6.89 -4.52
N ASN A 264 19.48 -6.14 -3.97
CA ASN A 264 19.72 -4.78 -3.48
C ASN A 264 19.91 -4.66 -1.97
N TYR A 265 19.45 -5.63 -1.17
CA TYR A 265 19.38 -5.50 0.29
C TYR A 265 20.01 -6.66 1.05
N TYR A 266 20.39 -7.75 0.37
CA TYR A 266 20.88 -8.97 1.02
C TYR A 266 22.19 -9.50 0.42
N ASN A 267 22.92 -8.67 -0.35
CA ASN A 267 24.18 -9.05 -0.99
C ASN A 267 25.45 -8.90 -0.10
N GLU A 268 25.26 -8.59 1.20
CA GLU A 268 26.36 -8.61 2.16
C GLU A 268 26.59 -9.98 2.77
#